data_6573d974f3faada868b85f9702e5df63
#
_entry.id   6573d974f3faada868b85f9702e5df63
#
_cell.length_a   1.000
_cell.length_b   1.000
_cell.length_c   1.000
_cell.angle_alpha   90.00
_cell.angle_beta   90.00
_cell.angle_gamma   90.00
#
_symmetry.space_group_name_H-M   'P 1'
#
loop_
_entity.id
_entity.type
_entity.pdbx_description
1 polymer ?
#
loop_
_entity_poly.entity_id
_entity_poly.type
_entity_poly.pdbx_seq_one_letter_code
_entity_poly.pdbx_strand_id
1 'polypeptide(L)'
;MYSSKENVNILTSLLVAHGVRYAVVCPGSRNSALVHNLNECPDIECYPVTDERSAGFYALGMAQVLHRPVVVCVTSGTALLNLAPAVAEAYYQHMPLIVISADRPEQWIDQLDGQTLPQKDALGRFVKKAVSLPEPTDDEMHWYCNRLINEALNETRHHGCGPVHINVPISEPLFEYNVEKLPEERVIQLLTPRCNQSLISLECAGQFAAAKKPMVVIGQMSTEELIPQELFMLSQCAVVVHESLSVGKGGTNFDEVIHVLGDNPAYQPDFVLYLGDTLVSKRMKKWLRGLKDVHIWAVTEDGSIHDTSMQLYGVIEGSAADVIEDLVNAIKFKAISSTATFKARWDQATRLAAYRVMKFEPEYSQMAAVKYLEDKLGKAIYRYIHYGNSSPIRLANMYAKHYVFCNRGVNGIDGSLSTAAGCSIVTGDEKVLCVLGDLSFFYDQNALWNQNLNGNLHIVVLNNGKGAIFNLLKGLEKSPVRDSFISGAHQTTAQGICKQNNIRYLKATNMEEMQKGIDSLLNKKSTRPVLLEIFTDPVEDERIIKSYYQILKNEKLANDKRV
;
A
#
# COMPACT_ATOMS: atom_id res chain seq x y z
N MET A 1 -10.72 -7.88 -34.65
CA MET A 1 -10.71 -9.39 -34.76
C MET A 1 -10.03 -9.95 -33.55
N TYR A 2 -10.58 -10.98 -32.93
CA TYR A 2 -10.03 -11.63 -31.74
C TYR A 2 -9.29 -12.92 -32.10
N SER A 3 -8.54 -13.45 -31.13
CA SER A 3 -7.79 -14.71 -31.31
C SER A 3 -8.70 -15.89 -31.60
N SER A 4 -8.18 -16.90 -32.30
CA SER A 4 -8.87 -18.21 -32.50
C SER A 4 -8.98 -19.03 -31.22
N LYS A 5 -8.31 -18.61 -30.11
CA LYS A 5 -8.29 -19.36 -28.85
C LYS A 5 -9.54 -19.14 -28.02
N GLU A 6 -10.34 -20.19 -27.88
CA GLU A 6 -11.65 -20.12 -27.22
C GLU A 6 -11.53 -19.76 -25.74
N ASN A 7 -10.62 -20.38 -24.98
CA ASN A 7 -10.39 -20.06 -23.58
C ASN A 7 -10.00 -18.59 -23.36
N VAL A 8 -9.24 -18.00 -24.30
CA VAL A 8 -8.86 -16.58 -24.28
C VAL A 8 -10.07 -15.68 -24.54
N ASN A 9 -10.95 -16.08 -25.47
CA ASN A 9 -12.17 -15.33 -25.78
C ASN A 9 -13.18 -15.36 -24.61
N ILE A 10 -13.38 -16.53 -23.99
CA ILE A 10 -14.22 -16.68 -22.79
C ILE A 10 -13.67 -15.80 -21.65
N LEU A 11 -12.37 -15.86 -21.40
CA LEU A 11 -11.71 -15.05 -20.37
C LEU A 11 -11.91 -13.55 -20.63
N THR A 12 -11.66 -13.08 -21.84
CA THR A 12 -11.80 -11.65 -22.19
C THR A 12 -13.24 -11.18 -21.99
N SER A 13 -14.23 -11.97 -22.45
CA SER A 13 -15.65 -11.67 -22.27
C SER A 13 -16.03 -11.55 -20.78
N LEU A 14 -15.60 -12.51 -19.96
CA LEU A 14 -15.91 -12.51 -18.53
C LEU A 14 -15.19 -11.41 -17.76
N LEU A 15 -13.95 -11.04 -18.13
CA LEU A 15 -13.26 -9.87 -17.53
C LEU A 15 -14.10 -8.61 -17.71
N VAL A 16 -14.59 -8.36 -18.93
CA VAL A 16 -15.46 -7.21 -19.23
C VAL A 16 -16.75 -7.27 -18.41
N ALA A 17 -17.40 -8.45 -18.38
CA ALA A 17 -18.66 -8.66 -17.67
C ALA A 17 -18.55 -8.49 -16.16
N HIS A 18 -17.39 -8.82 -15.56
CA HIS A 18 -17.06 -8.56 -14.16
C HIS A 18 -16.54 -7.14 -13.88
N GLY A 19 -16.57 -6.25 -14.88
CA GLY A 19 -16.24 -4.83 -14.72
C GLY A 19 -14.74 -4.51 -14.71
N VAL A 20 -13.88 -5.42 -15.18
CA VAL A 20 -12.46 -5.13 -15.42
C VAL A 20 -12.33 -4.15 -16.58
N ARG A 21 -11.49 -3.13 -16.42
CA ARG A 21 -11.32 -2.05 -17.42
C ARG A 21 -9.86 -1.72 -17.69
N TYR A 22 -8.93 -2.26 -16.92
CA TYR A 22 -7.50 -1.90 -17.03
C TYR A 22 -6.63 -3.15 -16.98
N ALA A 23 -5.63 -3.18 -17.85
CA ALA A 23 -4.66 -4.26 -17.91
C ALA A 23 -3.24 -3.73 -18.11
N VAL A 24 -2.31 -4.18 -17.27
CA VAL A 24 -0.88 -4.05 -17.47
C VAL A 24 -0.39 -5.31 -18.17
N VAL A 25 0.26 -5.14 -19.34
CA VAL A 25 0.64 -6.26 -20.19
C VAL A 25 2.14 -6.31 -20.43
N CYS A 26 2.74 -7.47 -20.22
CA CYS A 26 4.15 -7.69 -20.48
C CYS A 26 4.37 -8.33 -21.85
N PRO A 27 5.51 -8.05 -22.52
CA PRO A 27 5.82 -8.62 -23.83
C PRO A 27 6.07 -10.14 -23.73
N GLY A 28 5.73 -10.86 -24.78
CA GLY A 28 5.99 -12.29 -24.93
C GLY A 28 5.20 -12.90 -26.08
N SER A 29 5.68 -14.04 -26.60
CA SER A 29 5.00 -14.74 -27.70
C SER A 29 3.84 -15.61 -27.21
N ARG A 30 4.01 -16.31 -26.07
CA ARG A 30 2.98 -17.23 -25.55
C ARG A 30 1.70 -16.50 -25.12
N ASN A 31 1.83 -15.29 -24.58
CA ASN A 31 0.68 -14.47 -24.18
C ASN A 31 0.12 -13.59 -25.33
N SER A 32 0.59 -13.75 -26.57
CA SER A 32 0.16 -12.91 -27.70
C SER A 32 -1.36 -12.90 -27.91
N ALA A 33 -2.00 -14.05 -27.81
CA ALA A 33 -3.45 -14.16 -27.94
C ALA A 33 -4.19 -13.37 -26.84
N LEU A 34 -3.69 -13.45 -25.58
CA LEU A 34 -4.23 -12.70 -24.45
C LEU A 34 -4.05 -11.20 -24.62
N VAL A 35 -2.82 -10.75 -24.90
CA VAL A 35 -2.51 -9.32 -25.07
C VAL A 35 -3.28 -8.74 -26.25
N HIS A 36 -3.36 -9.47 -27.37
CA HIS A 36 -4.14 -9.07 -28.53
C HIS A 36 -5.61 -8.86 -28.16
N ASN A 37 -6.24 -9.85 -27.54
CA ASN A 37 -7.66 -9.76 -27.16
C ASN A 37 -7.94 -8.64 -26.16
N LEU A 38 -7.08 -8.47 -25.14
CA LEU A 38 -7.22 -7.39 -24.17
C LEU A 38 -7.12 -6.01 -24.85
N ASN A 39 -6.19 -5.85 -25.82
CA ASN A 39 -6.00 -4.58 -26.52
C ASN A 39 -7.07 -4.30 -27.58
N GLU A 40 -7.58 -5.33 -28.27
CA GLU A 40 -8.66 -5.17 -29.27
C GLU A 40 -10.03 -4.93 -28.60
N CYS A 41 -10.18 -5.29 -27.33
CA CYS A 41 -11.41 -5.09 -26.58
C CYS A 41 -11.59 -3.61 -26.21
N PRO A 42 -12.63 -2.92 -26.71
CA PRO A 42 -12.81 -1.48 -26.49
C PRO A 42 -13.12 -1.12 -25.04
N ASP A 43 -13.49 -2.12 -24.23
CA ASP A 43 -13.80 -1.93 -22.81
C ASP A 43 -12.60 -2.06 -21.89
N ILE A 44 -11.42 -2.44 -22.40
CA ILE A 44 -10.19 -2.64 -21.62
C ILE A 44 -9.08 -1.75 -22.15
N GLU A 45 -8.53 -0.92 -21.29
CA GLU A 45 -7.37 -0.09 -21.57
C GLU A 45 -6.09 -0.80 -21.16
N CYS A 46 -5.16 -0.99 -22.13
CA CYS A 46 -3.92 -1.75 -21.94
C CYS A 46 -2.70 -0.84 -21.84
N TYR A 47 -1.83 -1.16 -20.88
CA TYR A 47 -0.56 -0.46 -20.65
C TYR A 47 0.62 -1.42 -20.72
N PRO A 48 1.51 -1.30 -21.73
CA PRO A 48 2.69 -2.16 -21.83
C PRO A 48 3.75 -1.80 -20.79
N VAL A 49 4.24 -2.80 -20.06
CA VAL A 49 5.37 -2.70 -19.13
C VAL A 49 6.27 -3.90 -19.33
N THR A 50 7.56 -3.67 -19.61
CA THR A 50 8.47 -4.75 -20.01
C THR A 50 8.97 -5.59 -18.83
N ASP A 51 9.33 -4.97 -17.71
CA ASP A 51 9.76 -5.66 -16.48
C ASP A 51 8.54 -6.16 -15.72
N GLU A 52 8.38 -7.47 -15.57
CA GLU A 52 7.20 -8.08 -14.94
C GLU A 52 7.06 -7.68 -13.46
N ARG A 53 8.16 -7.54 -12.73
CA ARG A 53 8.10 -7.08 -11.35
C ARG A 53 7.53 -5.67 -11.26
N SER A 54 8.04 -4.76 -12.09
CA SER A 54 7.46 -3.40 -12.21
C SER A 54 6.01 -3.46 -12.65
N ALA A 55 5.65 -4.31 -13.63
CA ALA A 55 4.28 -4.47 -14.13
C ALA A 55 3.29 -4.85 -13.02
N GLY A 56 3.68 -5.79 -12.14
CA GLY A 56 2.86 -6.17 -10.99
C GLY A 56 2.61 -5.00 -10.03
N PHE A 57 3.64 -4.21 -9.72
CA PHE A 57 3.50 -3.01 -8.88
C PHE A 57 2.78 -1.85 -9.59
N TYR A 58 2.91 -1.72 -10.92
CA TYR A 58 2.06 -0.80 -11.70
C TYR A 58 0.58 -1.14 -11.54
N ALA A 59 0.23 -2.41 -11.73
CA ALA A 59 -1.15 -2.87 -11.57
C ALA A 59 -1.65 -2.66 -10.12
N LEU A 60 -0.79 -2.86 -9.11
CA LEU A 60 -1.09 -2.55 -7.72
C LEU A 60 -1.40 -1.05 -7.51
N GLY A 61 -0.56 -0.16 -8.05
CA GLY A 61 -0.77 1.29 -7.94
C GLY A 61 -2.04 1.76 -8.64
N MET A 62 -2.36 1.17 -9.80
CA MET A 62 -3.65 1.39 -10.47
C MET A 62 -4.82 0.93 -9.60
N ALA A 63 -4.76 -0.28 -9.03
CA ALA A 63 -5.83 -0.83 -8.19
C ALA A 63 -6.07 0.03 -6.94
N GLN A 64 -5.01 0.56 -6.32
CA GLN A 64 -5.11 1.45 -5.14
C GLN A 64 -5.90 2.73 -5.39
N VAL A 65 -5.78 3.33 -6.59
CA VAL A 65 -6.49 4.59 -6.92
C VAL A 65 -7.84 4.38 -7.58
N LEU A 66 -8.00 3.27 -8.29
CA LEU A 66 -9.25 2.94 -9.01
C LEU A 66 -10.25 2.21 -8.12
N HIS A 67 -9.81 1.61 -7.02
CA HIS A 67 -10.60 0.74 -6.12
C HIS A 67 -11.32 -0.38 -6.90
N ARG A 68 -10.67 -0.90 -7.94
CA ARG A 68 -11.20 -1.91 -8.87
C ARG A 68 -10.15 -2.97 -9.20
N PRO A 69 -10.57 -4.17 -9.60
CA PRO A 69 -9.64 -5.17 -10.10
C PRO A 69 -8.87 -4.68 -11.33
N VAL A 70 -7.55 -4.89 -11.31
CA VAL A 70 -6.64 -4.61 -12.43
C VAL A 70 -5.94 -5.90 -12.84
N VAL A 71 -5.87 -6.12 -14.15
CA VAL A 71 -5.15 -7.27 -14.73
C VAL A 71 -3.67 -6.96 -14.83
N VAL A 72 -2.82 -7.95 -14.50
CA VAL A 72 -1.43 -8.02 -14.96
C VAL A 72 -1.26 -9.30 -15.76
N CYS A 73 -0.87 -9.17 -17.04
CA CYS A 73 -0.73 -10.28 -17.97
C CYS A 73 0.73 -10.51 -18.36
N VAL A 74 1.22 -11.73 -18.14
CA VAL A 74 2.61 -12.13 -18.41
C VAL A 74 2.68 -13.36 -19.32
N THR A 75 3.84 -13.53 -19.96
CA THR A 75 4.16 -14.74 -20.71
C THR A 75 4.49 -15.92 -19.79
N SER A 76 4.81 -17.07 -20.36
CA SER A 76 5.12 -18.28 -19.60
C SER A 76 6.51 -18.24 -18.93
N GLY A 77 6.72 -19.13 -17.96
CA GLY A 77 8.00 -19.33 -17.30
C GLY A 77 8.25 -18.35 -16.15
N THR A 78 9.48 -17.88 -16.02
CA THR A 78 9.91 -17.01 -14.91
C THR A 78 9.22 -15.64 -14.88
N ALA A 79 8.57 -15.24 -15.96
CA ALA A 79 7.74 -14.02 -16.00
C ALA A 79 6.69 -14.02 -14.89
N LEU A 80 6.01 -15.14 -14.66
CA LEU A 80 5.06 -15.29 -13.55
C LEU A 80 5.74 -15.10 -12.18
N LEU A 81 6.91 -15.70 -11.98
CA LEU A 81 7.61 -15.63 -10.69
C LEU A 81 8.12 -14.21 -10.36
N ASN A 82 8.40 -13.39 -11.38
CA ASN A 82 8.76 -12.00 -11.20
C ASN A 82 7.60 -11.15 -10.64
N LEU A 83 6.36 -11.59 -10.77
CA LEU A 83 5.20 -10.93 -10.16
C LEU A 83 5.07 -11.19 -8.65
N ALA A 84 5.72 -12.21 -8.11
CA ALA A 84 5.53 -12.66 -6.74
C ALA A 84 5.67 -11.54 -5.68
N PRO A 85 6.64 -10.62 -5.74
CA PRO A 85 6.73 -9.51 -4.80
C PRO A 85 5.49 -8.59 -4.81
N ALA A 86 5.00 -8.23 -6.00
CA ALA A 86 3.83 -7.38 -6.14
C ALA A 86 2.54 -8.09 -5.71
N VAL A 87 2.42 -9.38 -6.03
CA VAL A 87 1.26 -10.20 -5.61
C VAL A 87 1.23 -10.37 -4.09
N ALA A 88 2.39 -10.62 -3.46
CA ALA A 88 2.49 -10.69 -2.01
C ALA A 88 2.10 -9.35 -1.36
N GLU A 89 2.57 -8.23 -1.90
CA GLU A 89 2.19 -6.89 -1.40
C GLU A 89 0.69 -6.64 -1.57
N ALA A 90 0.11 -6.99 -2.74
CA ALA A 90 -1.33 -6.89 -3.00
C ALA A 90 -2.15 -7.75 -2.03
N TYR A 91 -1.69 -8.96 -1.71
CA TYR A 91 -2.35 -9.86 -0.77
C TYR A 91 -2.47 -9.24 0.62
N TYR A 92 -1.37 -8.70 1.16
CA TYR A 92 -1.34 -8.09 2.48
C TYR A 92 -1.88 -6.65 2.54
N GLN A 93 -2.14 -6.03 1.39
CA GLN A 93 -2.88 -4.76 1.31
C GLN A 93 -4.35 -4.95 0.92
N HIS A 94 -4.83 -6.18 0.82
CA HIS A 94 -6.20 -6.49 0.39
C HIS A 94 -6.58 -5.82 -0.94
N MET A 95 -5.65 -5.86 -1.93
CA MET A 95 -5.88 -5.25 -3.25
C MET A 95 -6.32 -6.30 -4.28
N PRO A 96 -7.41 -6.06 -5.04
CA PRO A 96 -7.93 -6.98 -6.02
C PRO A 96 -7.07 -6.97 -7.30
N LEU A 97 -6.05 -7.83 -7.37
CA LEU A 97 -5.17 -7.99 -8.52
C LEU A 97 -5.51 -9.28 -9.26
N ILE A 98 -5.66 -9.23 -10.59
CA ILE A 98 -5.90 -10.40 -11.44
C ILE A 98 -4.62 -10.71 -12.19
N VAL A 99 -3.90 -11.75 -11.75
CA VAL A 99 -2.72 -12.26 -12.45
C VAL A 99 -3.16 -13.21 -13.55
N ILE A 100 -2.79 -12.92 -14.79
CA ILE A 100 -3.01 -13.81 -15.94
C ILE A 100 -1.65 -14.22 -16.48
N SER A 101 -1.34 -15.52 -16.45
CA SER A 101 -0.13 -16.09 -17.03
C SER A 101 -0.49 -16.97 -18.23
N ALA A 102 0.09 -16.67 -19.38
CA ALA A 102 0.08 -17.63 -20.48
C ALA A 102 0.94 -18.85 -20.11
N ASP A 103 0.55 -20.01 -20.59
CA ASP A 103 1.32 -21.24 -20.33
C ASP A 103 1.38 -22.11 -21.59
N ARG A 104 2.27 -23.10 -21.56
CA ARG A 104 2.22 -24.21 -22.51
C ARG A 104 1.17 -25.23 -22.06
N PRO A 105 0.63 -26.06 -22.99
CA PRO A 105 -0.19 -27.20 -22.62
C PRO A 105 0.52 -28.14 -21.64
N GLU A 106 -0.23 -28.71 -20.71
CA GLU A 106 0.27 -29.46 -19.54
C GLU A 106 1.28 -30.58 -19.91
N GLN A 107 1.07 -31.25 -21.04
CA GLN A 107 1.96 -32.33 -21.51
C GLN A 107 3.39 -31.88 -21.84
N TRP A 108 3.65 -30.59 -21.96
CA TRP A 108 4.97 -30.03 -22.25
C TRP A 108 5.70 -29.51 -21.00
N ILE A 109 5.02 -29.47 -19.87
CA ILE A 109 5.64 -28.99 -18.63
C ILE A 109 6.63 -30.04 -18.11
N ASP A 110 7.80 -29.57 -17.68
CA ASP A 110 8.92 -30.41 -17.23
C ASP A 110 9.45 -31.41 -18.26
N GLN A 111 9.21 -31.16 -19.55
CA GLN A 111 9.69 -32.00 -20.66
C GLN A 111 10.90 -31.39 -21.40
N LEU A 112 11.69 -30.55 -20.73
CA LEU A 112 12.84 -29.83 -21.31
C LEU A 112 12.44 -28.84 -22.45
N ASP A 113 11.16 -28.51 -22.55
CA ASP A 113 10.71 -27.45 -23.45
C ASP A 113 11.03 -26.06 -22.84
N GLY A 114 11.40 -25.10 -23.68
CA GLY A 114 11.85 -23.79 -23.23
C GLY A 114 10.72 -22.95 -22.62
N GLN A 115 11.04 -22.16 -21.60
CA GLN A 115 10.10 -21.26 -20.90
C GLN A 115 8.91 -22.00 -20.25
N THR A 116 9.14 -23.15 -19.63
CA THR A 116 8.13 -23.91 -18.90
C THR A 116 8.51 -24.04 -17.43
N LEU A 117 7.51 -24.05 -16.58
CA LEU A 117 7.55 -24.44 -15.18
C LEU A 117 6.12 -24.74 -14.72
N PRO A 118 5.90 -25.48 -13.62
CA PRO A 118 4.55 -25.65 -13.07
C PRO A 118 3.99 -24.32 -12.57
N GLN A 119 3.14 -23.65 -13.38
CA GLN A 119 2.66 -22.29 -13.12
C GLN A 119 1.44 -22.25 -12.19
N LYS A 120 0.52 -23.22 -12.33
CA LYS A 120 -0.59 -23.34 -11.42
C LYS A 120 -0.06 -23.44 -9.98
N ASP A 121 -0.59 -22.66 -9.08
CA ASP A 121 -0.19 -22.59 -7.66
C ASP A 121 1.25 -22.07 -7.41
N ALA A 122 2.00 -21.61 -8.43
CA ALA A 122 3.37 -21.11 -8.26
C ALA A 122 3.45 -19.84 -7.37
N LEU A 123 2.38 -19.07 -7.25
CA LEU A 123 2.27 -17.92 -6.34
C LEU A 123 1.85 -18.33 -4.91
N GLY A 124 1.56 -19.61 -4.69
CA GLY A 124 1.27 -20.20 -3.39
C GLY A 124 0.12 -19.50 -2.66
N ARG A 125 0.34 -19.25 -1.37
CA ARG A 125 -0.67 -18.62 -0.49
C ARG A 125 -0.91 -17.14 -0.74
N PHE A 126 -0.18 -16.50 -1.61
CA PHE A 126 -0.33 -15.07 -1.88
C PHE A 126 -1.42 -14.75 -2.90
N VAL A 127 -2.19 -15.75 -3.33
CA VAL A 127 -3.41 -15.59 -4.11
C VAL A 127 -4.57 -16.29 -3.41
N LYS A 128 -5.74 -15.68 -3.44
CA LYS A 128 -6.96 -16.24 -2.83
C LYS A 128 -7.48 -17.45 -3.61
N LYS A 129 -7.28 -17.43 -4.92
CA LYS A 129 -7.66 -18.51 -5.85
C LYS A 129 -6.65 -18.60 -6.98
N ALA A 130 -6.25 -19.83 -7.32
CA ALA A 130 -5.48 -20.13 -8.52
C ALA A 130 -6.27 -21.14 -9.37
N VAL A 131 -6.46 -20.84 -10.66
CA VAL A 131 -7.11 -21.71 -11.63
C VAL A 131 -6.23 -21.91 -12.86
N SER A 132 -6.33 -23.05 -13.53
CA SER A 132 -5.74 -23.30 -14.85
C SER A 132 -6.86 -23.59 -15.82
N LEU A 133 -6.98 -22.80 -16.88
CA LEU A 133 -8.07 -22.90 -17.83
C LEU A 133 -7.82 -24.06 -18.79
N PRO A 134 -8.84 -24.88 -19.12
CA PRO A 134 -8.75 -25.82 -20.22
C PRO A 134 -8.73 -25.09 -21.58
N GLU A 135 -8.26 -25.76 -22.62
CA GLU A 135 -8.59 -25.40 -24.00
C GLU A 135 -9.89 -26.14 -24.35
N PRO A 136 -11.05 -25.45 -24.52
CA PRO A 136 -12.32 -26.10 -24.76
C PRO A 136 -12.32 -26.86 -26.09
N THR A 137 -12.86 -28.10 -26.07
CA THR A 137 -13.04 -28.97 -27.24
C THR A 137 -14.51 -29.35 -27.45
N ASP A 138 -15.35 -29.08 -26.46
CA ASP A 138 -16.75 -29.35 -26.43
C ASP A 138 -17.50 -28.46 -25.43
N ASP A 139 -18.81 -28.56 -25.37
CA ASP A 139 -19.66 -27.74 -24.52
C ASP A 139 -19.39 -27.93 -23.00
N GLU A 140 -18.97 -29.13 -22.58
CA GLU A 140 -18.64 -29.42 -21.19
C GLU A 140 -17.35 -28.70 -20.78
N MET A 141 -16.35 -28.73 -21.64
CA MET A 141 -15.09 -28.01 -21.41
C MET A 141 -15.27 -26.49 -21.50
N HIS A 142 -16.15 -26.00 -22.40
CA HIS A 142 -16.53 -24.59 -22.43
C HIS A 142 -17.17 -24.15 -21.10
N TRP A 143 -18.19 -24.91 -20.64
CA TRP A 143 -18.82 -24.67 -19.34
C TRP A 143 -17.79 -24.70 -18.20
N TYR A 144 -16.86 -25.66 -18.23
CA TYR A 144 -15.84 -25.76 -17.18
C TYR A 144 -14.90 -24.55 -17.19
N CYS A 145 -14.44 -24.09 -18.36
CA CYS A 145 -13.66 -22.87 -18.52
C CYS A 145 -14.39 -21.64 -17.96
N ASN A 146 -15.65 -21.42 -18.37
CA ASN A 146 -16.50 -20.34 -17.86
C ASN A 146 -16.61 -20.38 -16.34
N ARG A 147 -16.88 -21.57 -15.75
CA ARG A 147 -16.99 -21.72 -14.29
C ARG A 147 -15.72 -21.33 -13.55
N LEU A 148 -14.55 -21.81 -14.00
CA LEU A 148 -13.26 -21.52 -13.36
C LEU A 148 -12.94 -20.02 -13.37
N ILE A 149 -13.24 -19.33 -14.46
CA ILE A 149 -13.02 -17.88 -14.57
C ILE A 149 -13.94 -17.14 -13.58
N ASN A 150 -15.24 -17.49 -13.55
CA ASN A 150 -16.17 -16.88 -12.60
C ASN A 150 -15.76 -17.13 -11.14
N GLU A 151 -15.30 -18.36 -10.80
CA GLU A 151 -14.77 -18.67 -9.47
C GLU A 151 -13.60 -17.75 -9.10
N ALA A 152 -12.63 -17.58 -10.00
CA ALA A 152 -11.47 -16.74 -9.73
C ALA A 152 -11.85 -15.25 -9.61
N LEU A 153 -12.68 -14.74 -10.52
CA LEU A 153 -13.07 -13.33 -10.53
C LEU A 153 -13.91 -12.94 -9.31
N ASN A 154 -14.85 -13.81 -8.89
CA ASN A 154 -15.63 -13.58 -7.67
C ASN A 154 -14.73 -13.57 -6.43
N GLU A 155 -13.71 -14.42 -6.37
CA GLU A 155 -12.82 -14.52 -5.22
C GLU A 155 -11.95 -13.27 -5.01
N THR A 156 -11.81 -12.39 -6.02
CA THR A 156 -11.10 -11.11 -5.85
C THR A 156 -11.69 -10.23 -4.75
N ARG A 157 -12.98 -10.43 -4.38
CA ARG A 157 -13.72 -9.60 -3.41
C ARG A 157 -14.46 -10.38 -2.34
N HIS A 158 -14.44 -11.71 -2.39
CA HIS A 158 -15.11 -12.56 -1.43
C HIS A 158 -14.33 -12.60 -0.11
N HIS A 159 -14.96 -12.32 1.05
CA HIS A 159 -14.29 -12.20 2.36
C HIS A 159 -13.04 -11.32 2.31
N GLY A 160 -13.23 -10.04 2.00
CA GLY A 160 -12.18 -9.07 1.76
C GLY A 160 -11.58 -9.16 0.35
N CYS A 161 -10.95 -8.09 -0.10
CA CYS A 161 -10.29 -8.06 -1.40
C CYS A 161 -8.96 -8.84 -1.39
N GLY A 162 -8.50 -9.28 -2.57
CA GLY A 162 -7.19 -9.88 -2.72
C GLY A 162 -6.88 -10.38 -4.12
N PRO A 163 -5.64 -10.76 -4.39
CA PRO A 163 -5.20 -11.19 -5.72
C PRO A 163 -5.66 -12.62 -6.04
N VAL A 164 -5.86 -12.87 -7.34
CA VAL A 164 -6.16 -14.20 -7.91
C VAL A 164 -5.23 -14.49 -9.07
N HIS A 165 -5.05 -15.78 -9.41
CA HIS A 165 -4.21 -16.22 -10.52
C HIS A 165 -5.03 -17.08 -11.49
N ILE A 166 -4.98 -16.70 -12.77
CA ILE A 166 -5.59 -17.43 -13.89
C ILE A 166 -4.46 -17.85 -14.84
N ASN A 167 -4.09 -19.12 -14.79
CA ASN A 167 -3.14 -19.72 -15.72
C ASN A 167 -3.87 -20.13 -17.00
N VAL A 168 -3.33 -19.77 -18.17
CA VAL A 168 -3.97 -19.96 -19.48
C VAL A 168 -3.04 -20.77 -20.39
N PRO A 169 -3.17 -22.10 -20.43
CA PRO A 169 -2.51 -22.92 -21.43
C PRO A 169 -2.98 -22.55 -22.83
N ILE A 170 -2.04 -22.37 -23.76
CA ILE A 170 -2.29 -21.99 -25.16
C ILE A 170 -1.45 -22.88 -26.07
N SER A 171 -2.11 -23.72 -26.88
CA SER A 171 -1.48 -24.57 -27.88
C SER A 171 -1.12 -23.78 -29.15
N GLU A 172 -0.22 -24.32 -29.96
CA GLU A 172 0.03 -23.82 -31.32
C GLU A 172 -1.18 -24.07 -32.24
N PRO A 173 -1.44 -23.24 -33.25
CA PRO A 173 -0.72 -22.02 -33.59
C PRO A 173 -1.10 -20.82 -32.69
N LEU A 174 -0.15 -19.88 -32.45
CA LEU A 174 -0.36 -18.76 -31.51
C LEU A 174 -0.93 -17.49 -32.16
N PHE A 175 -0.73 -17.31 -33.45
CA PHE A 175 -0.92 -16.00 -34.14
C PHE A 175 -2.08 -16.04 -35.15
N GLU A 176 -3.22 -16.59 -34.74
CA GLU A 176 -4.44 -16.61 -35.53
C GLU A 176 -5.49 -15.69 -34.89
N TYR A 177 -5.94 -14.68 -35.67
CA TYR A 177 -6.86 -13.63 -35.21
C TYR A 177 -8.02 -13.52 -36.21
N ASN A 178 -8.99 -14.42 -36.10
CA ASN A 178 -10.06 -14.62 -37.06
C ASN A 178 -11.47 -14.61 -36.46
N VAL A 179 -11.62 -14.36 -35.17
CA VAL A 179 -12.91 -14.30 -34.50
C VAL A 179 -13.43 -12.85 -34.51
N GLU A 180 -14.61 -12.62 -35.04
CA GLU A 180 -15.16 -11.27 -35.21
C GLU A 180 -15.70 -10.67 -33.92
N LYS A 181 -16.30 -11.51 -33.06
CA LYS A 181 -16.94 -11.09 -31.79
C LYS A 181 -16.58 -12.03 -30.67
N LEU A 182 -16.43 -11.47 -29.48
CA LEU A 182 -16.34 -12.26 -28.25
C LEU A 182 -17.65 -12.99 -27.99
N PRO A 183 -17.61 -14.19 -27.37
CA PRO A 183 -18.82 -14.91 -26.97
C PRO A 183 -19.58 -14.16 -25.87
N GLU A 184 -20.89 -14.34 -25.84
CA GLU A 184 -21.71 -13.92 -24.69
C GLU A 184 -21.62 -14.99 -23.61
N GLU A 185 -21.00 -14.64 -22.48
CA GLU A 185 -20.71 -15.59 -21.42
C GLU A 185 -21.65 -15.42 -20.23
N ARG A 186 -21.99 -16.55 -19.62
CA ARG A 186 -22.76 -16.57 -18.38
C ARG A 186 -21.94 -16.05 -17.21
N VAL A 187 -22.39 -14.99 -16.56
CA VAL A 187 -21.83 -14.47 -15.31
C VAL A 187 -22.47 -15.17 -14.12
N ILE A 188 -21.63 -15.72 -13.24
CA ILE A 188 -22.06 -16.26 -11.94
C ILE A 188 -21.89 -15.17 -10.90
N GLN A 189 -22.99 -14.68 -10.35
CA GLN A 189 -22.97 -13.66 -9.31
C GLN A 189 -22.82 -14.29 -7.93
N LEU A 190 -21.90 -13.78 -7.13
CA LEU A 190 -21.78 -14.10 -5.72
C LEU A 190 -22.36 -12.95 -4.88
N LEU A 191 -23.40 -13.24 -4.12
CA LEU A 191 -24.02 -12.28 -3.22
C LEU A 191 -23.66 -12.66 -1.79
N THR A 192 -22.94 -11.80 -1.09
CA THR A 192 -22.63 -11.98 0.32
C THR A 192 -23.64 -11.25 1.17
N PRO A 193 -24.43 -11.93 2.03
CA PRO A 193 -25.34 -11.26 2.93
C PRO A 193 -24.54 -10.41 3.93
N ARG A 194 -25.04 -9.21 4.25
CA ARG A 194 -24.50 -8.45 5.38
C ARG A 194 -24.66 -9.26 6.65
N CYS A 195 -23.59 -9.46 7.41
CA CYS A 195 -23.65 -10.15 8.70
C CYS A 195 -24.71 -9.51 9.60
N ASN A 196 -25.44 -10.34 10.36
CA ASN A 196 -26.45 -9.85 11.28
C ASN A 196 -25.76 -9.22 12.50
N GLN A 197 -25.58 -7.92 12.47
CA GLN A 197 -24.75 -7.09 13.35
C GLN A 197 -25.18 -7.12 14.82
N SER A 198 -26.38 -7.57 15.14
CA SER A 198 -26.97 -7.48 16.48
C SER A 198 -26.28 -8.32 17.58
N LEU A 199 -25.55 -9.38 17.22
CA LEU A 199 -24.84 -10.22 18.22
C LEU A 199 -23.40 -9.71 18.49
N ILE A 200 -22.74 -9.17 17.48
CA ILE A 200 -21.37 -8.62 17.57
C ILE A 200 -21.35 -7.40 18.47
N SER A 201 -22.40 -6.57 18.38
CA SER A 201 -22.52 -5.34 19.15
C SER A 201 -22.64 -5.55 20.67
N LEU A 202 -23.17 -6.68 21.15
CA LEU A 202 -23.45 -6.86 22.56
C LEU A 202 -22.20 -7.02 23.43
N GLU A 203 -21.22 -7.84 23.03
CA GLU A 203 -20.02 -8.06 23.86
C GLU A 203 -18.98 -6.95 23.69
N CYS A 204 -18.53 -6.68 22.47
CA CYS A 204 -17.54 -5.63 22.20
C CYS A 204 -18.08 -4.25 22.61
N ALA A 205 -19.31 -3.90 22.22
CA ALA A 205 -19.93 -2.66 22.60
C ALA A 205 -20.20 -2.54 24.10
N GLY A 206 -20.54 -3.65 24.77
CA GLY A 206 -20.67 -3.70 26.22
C GLY A 206 -19.36 -3.39 26.92
N GLN A 207 -18.27 -4.01 26.49
CA GLN A 207 -16.93 -3.77 27.02
C GLN A 207 -16.45 -2.34 26.71
N PHE A 208 -16.64 -1.87 25.47
CA PHE A 208 -16.33 -0.49 25.09
C PHE A 208 -17.09 0.53 25.94
N ALA A 209 -18.38 0.31 26.15
CA ALA A 209 -19.23 1.19 26.97
C ALA A 209 -18.85 1.15 28.47
N ALA A 210 -18.32 0.04 28.98
CA ALA A 210 -17.84 -0.10 30.34
C ALA A 210 -16.43 0.48 30.55
N ALA A 211 -15.66 0.64 29.47
CA ALA A 211 -14.29 1.11 29.53
C ALA A 211 -14.20 2.56 30.06
N LYS A 212 -13.20 2.79 30.90
CA LYS A 212 -12.87 4.13 31.43
C LYS A 212 -11.82 4.84 30.58
N LYS A 213 -11.04 4.08 29.80
CA LYS A 213 -9.93 4.56 28.98
C LYS A 213 -9.96 3.93 27.59
N PRO A 214 -11.07 4.08 26.82
CA PRO A 214 -11.17 3.49 25.51
C PRO A 214 -10.27 4.20 24.51
N MET A 215 -9.61 3.40 23.65
CA MET A 215 -8.76 3.86 22.56
C MET A 215 -9.13 3.14 21.26
N VAL A 216 -9.11 3.86 20.16
CA VAL A 216 -9.21 3.31 18.79
C VAL A 216 -7.86 3.52 18.11
N VAL A 217 -7.28 2.43 17.63
CA VAL A 217 -6.00 2.44 16.91
C VAL A 217 -6.26 2.07 15.47
N ILE A 218 -5.89 2.94 14.53
CA ILE A 218 -6.14 2.73 13.11
C ILE A 218 -4.81 2.54 12.39
N GLY A 219 -4.59 1.34 11.87
CA GLY A 219 -3.47 0.98 11.00
C GLY A 219 -3.70 1.40 9.55
N GLN A 220 -2.94 0.83 8.62
CA GLN A 220 -3.12 1.09 7.20
C GLN A 220 -4.51 0.64 6.74
N MET A 221 -5.23 1.53 6.05
CA MET A 221 -6.50 1.21 5.40
C MET A 221 -6.82 2.23 4.31
N SER A 222 -7.70 1.86 3.39
CA SER A 222 -8.15 2.75 2.32
C SER A 222 -8.92 3.95 2.86
N THR A 223 -8.84 5.08 2.18
CA THR A 223 -9.60 6.30 2.53
C THR A 223 -11.11 6.12 2.36
N GLU A 224 -11.56 5.11 1.62
CA GLU A 224 -12.96 4.81 1.38
C GLU A 224 -13.59 3.94 2.47
N GLU A 225 -12.76 3.27 3.29
CA GLU A 225 -13.23 2.34 4.33
C GLU A 225 -13.77 3.04 5.59
N LEU A 226 -13.43 4.29 5.81
CA LEU A 226 -13.88 5.06 6.96
C LEU A 226 -14.54 6.37 6.57
N ILE A 227 -15.75 6.56 7.04
CA ILE A 227 -16.49 7.80 6.84
C ILE A 227 -16.07 8.81 7.94
N PRO A 228 -15.71 10.06 7.58
CA PRO A 228 -15.27 11.07 8.55
C PRO A 228 -16.26 11.32 9.68
N GLN A 229 -17.56 11.12 9.44
CA GLN A 229 -18.62 11.33 10.42
C GLN A 229 -18.56 10.30 11.56
N GLU A 230 -18.34 9.01 11.24
CA GLU A 230 -18.24 7.94 12.24
C GLU A 230 -17.00 8.08 13.09
N LEU A 231 -15.86 8.41 12.48
CA LEU A 231 -14.64 8.73 13.22
C LEU A 231 -14.83 9.93 14.16
N PHE A 232 -15.54 10.96 13.70
CA PHE A 232 -15.87 12.11 14.56
C PHE A 232 -16.70 11.66 15.76
N MET A 233 -17.70 10.80 15.56
CA MET A 233 -18.55 10.30 16.66
C MET A 233 -17.72 9.46 17.66
N LEU A 234 -16.89 8.54 17.21
CA LEU A 234 -15.97 7.79 18.08
C LEU A 234 -15.02 8.71 18.85
N SER A 235 -14.52 9.75 18.19
CA SER A 235 -13.62 10.72 18.81
C SER A 235 -14.28 11.54 19.93
N GLN A 236 -15.60 11.52 20.07
CA GLN A 236 -16.28 12.17 21.20
C GLN A 236 -16.18 11.35 22.48
N CYS A 237 -16.00 10.03 22.40
CA CYS A 237 -16.03 9.10 23.54
C CYS A 237 -14.74 8.31 23.74
N ALA A 238 -13.86 8.24 22.74
CA ALA A 238 -12.60 7.50 22.81
C ALA A 238 -11.43 8.36 22.32
N VAL A 239 -10.22 7.93 22.67
CA VAL A 239 -8.99 8.43 22.07
C VAL A 239 -8.83 7.74 20.71
N VAL A 240 -8.81 8.49 19.62
CA VAL A 240 -8.57 7.96 18.27
C VAL A 240 -7.14 8.30 17.85
N VAL A 241 -6.34 7.28 17.56
CA VAL A 241 -4.95 7.43 17.09
C VAL A 241 -4.79 6.74 15.74
N HIS A 242 -4.14 7.43 14.81
CA HIS A 242 -3.92 6.92 13.46
C HIS A 242 -2.64 7.48 12.85
N GLU A 243 -2.14 6.80 11.85
CA GLU A 243 -1.02 7.23 11.01
C GLU A 243 -1.50 7.92 9.73
N SER A 244 -0.57 8.49 8.97
CA SER A 244 -0.87 9.13 7.68
C SER A 244 -1.37 8.15 6.59
N LEU A 245 -1.30 6.85 6.85
CA LEU A 245 -1.71 5.75 5.95
C LEU A 245 -3.19 5.34 6.10
N SER A 246 -3.98 6.01 6.95
CA SER A 246 -5.28 5.45 7.33
C SER A 246 -6.47 6.36 7.06
N VAL A 247 -6.38 7.61 7.40
CA VAL A 247 -7.50 8.55 7.24
C VAL A 247 -7.03 9.82 6.55
N GLY A 248 -7.92 10.50 5.85
CA GLY A 248 -7.59 11.64 4.99
C GLY A 248 -6.97 12.90 5.65
N LYS A 249 -6.56 12.80 6.92
CA LYS A 249 -6.04 13.94 7.72
C LYS A 249 -4.74 13.55 8.39
N GLY A 250 -3.67 13.30 7.82
CA GLY A 250 -2.36 13.09 8.45
C GLY A 250 -2.35 12.40 9.84
N GLY A 251 -1.20 11.98 10.30
CA GLY A 251 -1.07 11.28 11.60
C GLY A 251 -1.38 12.13 12.83
N THR A 252 -1.78 11.47 13.93
CA THR A 252 -2.12 12.13 15.21
C THR A 252 -0.93 12.41 16.11
N ASN A 253 0.32 12.20 15.67
CA ASN A 253 1.55 12.33 16.46
C ASN A 253 1.54 11.52 17.78
N PHE A 254 0.82 10.40 17.81
CA PHE A 254 0.75 9.53 18.99
C PHE A 254 2.09 8.87 19.32
N ASP A 255 2.95 8.68 18.34
CA ASP A 255 4.27 8.06 18.52
C ASP A 255 5.15 8.91 19.45
N GLU A 256 5.08 10.22 19.32
CA GLU A 256 5.75 11.19 20.20
C GLU A 256 5.19 11.15 21.61
N VAL A 257 3.86 11.05 21.75
CA VAL A 257 3.21 10.92 23.06
C VAL A 257 3.66 9.64 23.76
N ILE A 258 3.63 8.51 23.08
CA ILE A 258 4.08 7.21 23.63
C ILE A 258 5.57 7.26 23.97
N HIS A 259 6.38 7.94 23.17
CA HIS A 259 7.82 8.09 23.45
C HIS A 259 8.10 8.75 24.80
N VAL A 260 7.27 9.70 25.20
CA VAL A 260 7.48 10.51 26.42
C VAL A 260 6.65 10.02 27.61
N LEU A 261 5.42 9.58 27.36
CA LEU A 261 4.40 9.31 28.37
C LEU A 261 3.89 7.85 28.37
N GLY A 262 4.40 6.99 27.49
CA GLY A 262 3.88 5.62 27.33
C GLY A 262 3.95 4.75 28.57
N ASP A 263 4.94 4.97 29.44
CA ASP A 263 5.09 4.25 30.71
C ASP A 263 4.17 4.78 31.83
N ASN A 264 3.49 5.92 31.60
CA ASN A 264 2.59 6.50 32.60
C ASN A 264 1.20 5.83 32.54
N PRO A 265 0.72 5.17 33.62
CA PRO A 265 -0.58 4.47 33.64
C PRO A 265 -1.78 5.36 33.31
N ALA A 266 -1.66 6.68 33.47
CA ALA A 266 -2.72 7.64 33.13
C ALA A 266 -2.98 7.74 31.63
N TYR A 267 -2.04 7.28 30.79
CA TYR A 267 -2.12 7.27 29.32
C TYR A 267 -2.34 5.85 28.76
N GLN A 268 -2.34 4.82 29.59
CA GLN A 268 -2.57 3.44 29.16
C GLN A 268 -4.08 3.16 29.08
N PRO A 269 -4.58 2.63 27.92
CA PRO A 269 -5.99 2.26 27.76
C PRO A 269 -6.33 1.00 28.54
N ASP A 270 -7.62 0.83 28.86
CA ASP A 270 -8.21 -0.41 29.37
C ASP A 270 -9.02 -1.17 28.31
N PHE A 271 -9.30 -0.51 27.18
CA PHE A 271 -9.94 -1.07 26.00
C PHE A 271 -9.30 -0.50 24.74
N VAL A 272 -9.04 -1.36 23.74
CA VAL A 272 -8.54 -0.96 22.42
C VAL A 272 -9.39 -1.60 21.33
N LEU A 273 -9.89 -0.78 20.39
CA LEU A 273 -10.40 -1.23 19.11
C LEU A 273 -9.33 -1.00 18.07
N TYR A 274 -8.85 -2.08 17.44
CA TYR A 274 -7.85 -2.03 16.38
C TYR A 274 -8.53 -2.19 15.03
N LEU A 275 -8.33 -1.23 14.14
CA LEU A 275 -8.88 -1.18 12.78
C LEU A 275 -7.75 -1.18 11.77
N GLY A 276 -8.00 -1.78 10.59
CA GLY A 276 -7.04 -1.80 9.49
C GLY A 276 -5.82 -2.69 9.75
N ASP A 277 -4.85 -2.58 8.86
CA ASP A 277 -3.69 -3.47 8.81
C ASP A 277 -2.49 -2.98 9.63
N THR A 278 -1.31 -3.05 9.05
CA THR A 278 -0.05 -2.77 9.75
C THR A 278 0.12 -1.30 10.14
N LEU A 279 0.83 -1.06 11.23
CA LEU A 279 1.33 0.25 11.65
C LEU A 279 2.80 0.44 11.23
N VAL A 280 3.19 1.66 10.90
CA VAL A 280 4.60 2.05 10.72
C VAL A 280 5.31 2.11 12.06
N SER A 281 4.63 2.60 13.10
CA SER A 281 5.19 2.76 14.45
C SER A 281 5.52 1.43 15.12
N LYS A 282 6.82 1.12 15.21
CA LYS A 282 7.31 0.00 16.03
C LYS A 282 7.12 0.26 17.52
N ARG A 283 7.08 1.54 17.94
CA ARG A 283 6.88 1.94 19.34
C ARG A 283 5.47 1.61 19.78
N MET A 284 4.46 1.92 18.99
CA MET A 284 3.06 1.55 19.26
C MET A 284 2.90 0.04 19.43
N LYS A 285 3.43 -0.76 18.49
CA LYS A 285 3.38 -2.22 18.59
C LYS A 285 4.02 -2.74 19.89
N LYS A 286 5.19 -2.20 20.26
CA LYS A 286 5.86 -2.57 21.50
C LYS A 286 5.09 -2.10 22.74
N TRP A 287 4.50 -0.92 22.68
CA TRP A 287 3.72 -0.36 23.77
C TRP A 287 2.45 -1.17 24.03
N LEU A 288 1.69 -1.53 23.00
CA LEU A 288 0.51 -2.40 23.11
C LEU A 288 0.85 -3.75 23.76
N ARG A 289 2.00 -4.36 23.40
CA ARG A 289 2.48 -5.61 24.03
C ARG A 289 2.81 -5.46 25.51
N GLY A 290 3.17 -4.29 25.97
CA GLY A 290 3.52 -4.00 27.36
C GLY A 290 2.34 -3.61 28.25
N LEU A 291 1.15 -3.41 27.69
CA LEU A 291 -0.05 -3.08 28.47
C LEU A 291 -0.46 -4.27 29.33
N LYS A 292 -1.14 -3.99 30.45
CA LYS A 292 -1.75 -5.00 31.33
C LYS A 292 -3.22 -4.67 31.49
N ASP A 293 -4.02 -5.70 31.71
CA ASP A 293 -5.46 -5.58 31.97
C ASP A 293 -6.20 -4.74 30.89
N VAL A 294 -5.88 -5.00 29.61
CA VAL A 294 -6.48 -4.35 28.44
C VAL A 294 -7.24 -5.37 27.59
N HIS A 295 -8.45 -5.02 27.17
CA HIS A 295 -9.19 -5.81 26.17
C HIS A 295 -8.94 -5.21 24.79
N ILE A 296 -8.30 -5.98 23.89
CA ILE A 296 -8.03 -5.57 22.51
C ILE A 296 -8.94 -6.34 21.56
N TRP A 297 -9.78 -5.62 20.85
CA TRP A 297 -10.59 -6.15 19.76
C TRP A 297 -10.01 -5.70 18.43
N ALA A 298 -9.94 -6.59 17.43
CA ALA A 298 -9.56 -6.27 16.06
C ALA A 298 -10.74 -6.45 15.11
N VAL A 299 -10.79 -5.63 14.07
CA VAL A 299 -11.75 -5.77 12.97
C VAL A 299 -10.98 -6.18 11.73
N THR A 300 -11.39 -7.27 11.09
CA THR A 300 -10.83 -7.79 9.84
C THR A 300 -11.96 -8.24 8.92
N GLU A 301 -11.84 -7.98 7.61
CA GLU A 301 -12.90 -8.34 6.66
C GLU A 301 -13.04 -9.84 6.44
N ASP A 302 -11.98 -10.61 6.68
CA ASP A 302 -11.88 -12.06 6.43
C ASP A 302 -11.88 -12.92 7.71
N GLY A 303 -12.06 -12.31 8.89
CA GLY A 303 -12.01 -13.01 10.16
C GLY A 303 -10.62 -13.49 10.58
N SER A 304 -9.56 -13.09 9.90
CA SER A 304 -8.18 -13.49 10.21
C SER A 304 -7.73 -12.98 11.57
N ILE A 305 -7.06 -13.85 12.34
CA ILE A 305 -6.52 -13.50 13.66
C ILE A 305 -5.10 -12.97 13.54
N HIS A 306 -4.92 -11.67 13.79
CA HIS A 306 -3.63 -10.99 13.79
C HIS A 306 -3.32 -10.42 15.18
N ASP A 307 -2.66 -11.20 16.03
CA ASP A 307 -2.31 -10.76 17.39
C ASP A 307 -0.87 -10.24 17.48
N THR A 308 -0.63 -9.03 16.99
CA THR A 308 0.66 -8.36 17.16
C THR A 308 0.83 -7.75 18.56
N SER A 309 -0.25 -7.64 19.32
CA SER A 309 -0.27 -7.11 20.69
C SER A 309 0.06 -8.16 21.75
N MET A 310 -0.08 -9.45 21.43
CA MET A 310 -0.01 -10.57 22.36
C MET A 310 -1.11 -10.54 23.44
N GLN A 311 -2.19 -9.79 23.20
CA GLN A 311 -3.29 -9.55 24.15
C GLN A 311 -4.65 -9.41 23.44
N LEU A 312 -4.75 -9.94 22.21
CA LEU A 312 -5.99 -9.90 21.46
C LEU A 312 -7.08 -10.67 22.20
N TYR A 313 -8.17 -9.99 22.53
CA TYR A 313 -9.34 -10.57 23.19
C TYR A 313 -10.33 -11.17 22.19
N GLY A 314 -10.58 -10.49 21.08
CA GLY A 314 -11.50 -10.95 20.06
C GLY A 314 -11.28 -10.32 18.70
N VAL A 315 -11.84 -10.97 17.68
CA VAL A 315 -11.87 -10.49 16.28
C VAL A 315 -13.31 -10.35 15.87
N ILE A 316 -13.62 -9.25 15.19
CA ILE A 316 -14.90 -9.02 14.53
C ILE A 316 -14.67 -9.15 13.03
N GLU A 317 -15.31 -10.12 12.40
CA GLU A 317 -15.33 -10.25 10.95
C GLU A 317 -16.34 -9.28 10.37
N GLY A 318 -15.87 -8.33 9.56
CA GLY A 318 -16.71 -7.32 8.92
C GLY A 318 -15.95 -6.09 8.49
N SER A 319 -16.65 -5.16 7.82
CA SER A 319 -16.04 -3.87 7.46
C SER A 319 -15.87 -2.98 8.68
N ALA A 320 -14.79 -2.20 8.71
CA ALA A 320 -14.55 -1.25 9.79
C ALA A 320 -15.70 -0.23 9.92
N ALA A 321 -16.27 0.23 8.81
CA ALA A 321 -17.37 1.17 8.78
C ALA A 321 -18.63 0.61 9.47
N ASP A 322 -19.04 -0.61 9.10
CA ASP A 322 -20.21 -1.27 9.69
C ASP A 322 -20.04 -1.49 11.21
N VAL A 323 -18.86 -1.93 11.64
CA VAL A 323 -18.55 -2.13 13.07
C VAL A 323 -18.59 -0.82 13.85
N ILE A 324 -18.06 0.27 13.28
CA ILE A 324 -18.09 1.58 13.92
C ILE A 324 -19.54 2.09 14.02
N GLU A 325 -20.34 1.94 12.99
CA GLU A 325 -21.74 2.34 13.00
C GLU A 325 -22.50 1.63 14.14
N ASP A 326 -22.29 0.33 14.29
CA ASP A 326 -22.89 -0.47 15.36
C ASP A 326 -22.44 -0.03 16.75
N LEU A 327 -21.13 0.18 16.95
CA LEU A 327 -20.60 0.67 18.21
C LEU A 327 -21.17 2.04 18.56
N VAL A 328 -21.22 2.97 17.60
CA VAL A 328 -21.78 4.29 17.79
C VAL A 328 -23.26 4.23 18.17
N ASN A 329 -24.03 3.37 17.50
CA ASN A 329 -25.45 3.16 17.82
C ASN A 329 -25.64 2.57 19.24
N ALA A 330 -24.79 1.66 19.66
CA ALA A 330 -24.82 1.08 21.00
C ALA A 330 -24.46 2.11 22.09
N ILE A 331 -23.61 3.08 21.80
CA ILE A 331 -23.13 4.09 22.75
C ILE A 331 -24.14 5.24 22.93
N LYS A 332 -25.01 5.52 21.94
CA LYS A 332 -26.03 6.62 22.00
C LYS A 332 -26.85 6.64 23.28
N PHE A 333 -26.85 5.57 24.04
CA PHE A 333 -27.63 5.40 25.28
C PHE A 333 -26.82 5.49 26.58
N LYS A 334 -25.48 5.76 26.53
CA LYS A 334 -24.65 5.83 27.75
C LYS A 334 -23.89 7.16 27.88
N ALA A 335 -23.81 7.64 29.13
CA ALA A 335 -23.17 8.91 29.46
C ALA A 335 -21.65 8.87 29.20
N ILE A 336 -21.17 9.75 28.32
CA ILE A 336 -19.76 9.94 27.88
C ILE A 336 -18.85 10.47 29.01
N SER A 337 -19.40 10.81 30.18
CA SER A 337 -18.69 11.53 31.24
C SER A 337 -17.51 10.76 31.86
N SER A 338 -17.53 9.41 31.85
CA SER A 338 -16.48 8.59 32.49
C SER A 338 -15.15 8.57 31.75
N THR A 339 -15.15 8.84 30.44
CA THR A 339 -13.96 8.78 29.55
C THR A 339 -13.29 10.16 29.37
N ALA A 340 -13.97 11.24 29.75
CA ALA A 340 -13.56 12.61 29.46
C ALA A 340 -12.14 12.95 29.95
N THR A 341 -11.74 12.44 31.14
CA THR A 341 -10.41 12.71 31.70
C THR A 341 -9.29 12.04 30.90
N PHE A 342 -9.47 10.78 30.46
CA PHE A 342 -8.49 10.05 29.66
C PHE A 342 -8.35 10.72 28.29
N LYS A 343 -9.46 11.00 27.63
CA LYS A 343 -9.48 11.68 26.35
C LYS A 343 -8.82 13.06 26.41
N ALA A 344 -9.19 13.90 27.38
CA ALA A 344 -8.63 15.24 27.52
C ALA A 344 -7.09 15.22 27.70
N ARG A 345 -6.55 14.23 28.44
CA ARG A 345 -5.09 14.05 28.57
C ARG A 345 -4.43 13.73 27.24
N TRP A 346 -4.98 12.80 26.50
CA TRP A 346 -4.45 12.44 25.17
C TRP A 346 -4.58 13.60 24.18
N ASP A 347 -5.72 14.28 24.14
CA ASP A 347 -5.94 15.43 23.26
C ASP A 347 -4.96 16.57 23.56
N GLN A 348 -4.65 16.81 24.84
CA GLN A 348 -3.64 17.79 25.23
C GLN A 348 -2.24 17.34 24.83
N ALA A 349 -1.88 16.09 25.09
CA ALA A 349 -0.55 15.57 24.78
C ALA A 349 -0.28 15.51 23.29
N THR A 350 -1.26 15.10 22.48
CA THR A 350 -1.12 15.06 21.01
C THR A 350 -1.04 16.45 20.39
N ARG A 351 -1.85 17.42 20.88
CA ARG A 351 -1.70 18.83 20.45
C ARG A 351 -0.32 19.39 20.76
N LEU A 352 0.19 19.12 21.95
CA LEU A 352 1.53 19.58 22.36
C LEU A 352 2.63 18.88 21.56
N ALA A 353 2.49 17.58 21.30
CA ALA A 353 3.40 16.84 20.42
C ALA A 353 3.40 17.42 19.01
N ALA A 354 2.23 17.63 18.41
CA ALA A 354 2.10 18.24 17.08
C ALA A 354 2.73 19.65 17.02
N TYR A 355 2.51 20.47 18.04
CA TYR A 355 3.13 21.79 18.13
C TYR A 355 4.66 21.69 18.13
N ARG A 356 5.24 20.77 18.89
CA ARG A 356 6.68 20.58 18.97
C ARG A 356 7.30 20.02 17.69
N VAL A 357 6.62 19.07 17.06
CA VAL A 357 6.98 18.56 15.71
C VAL A 357 7.07 19.73 14.72
N MET A 358 6.08 20.61 14.71
CA MET A 358 6.06 21.77 13.82
C MET A 358 7.14 22.81 14.14
N LYS A 359 7.46 23.01 15.42
CA LYS A 359 8.45 24.00 15.88
C LYS A 359 9.90 23.54 15.76
N PHE A 360 10.11 22.21 15.65
CA PHE A 360 11.45 21.69 15.43
C PHE A 360 11.97 22.08 14.05
N GLU A 361 13.06 22.83 14.00
CA GLU A 361 13.73 23.23 12.75
C GLU A 361 14.98 22.38 12.54
N PRO A 362 14.88 21.31 11.74
CA PRO A 362 16.03 20.44 11.48
C PRO A 362 17.05 21.15 10.59
N GLU A 363 18.34 20.96 10.90
CA GLU A 363 19.43 21.27 10.00
C GLU A 363 19.32 20.46 8.72
N TYR A 364 20.11 20.78 7.69
CA TYR A 364 20.06 20.09 6.39
C TYR A 364 20.20 18.58 6.54
N SER A 365 19.16 17.85 6.13
CA SER A 365 18.98 16.41 6.33
C SER A 365 17.75 15.91 5.56
N GLN A 366 17.56 14.60 5.51
CA GLN A 366 16.30 14.02 5.01
C GLN A 366 15.07 14.54 5.81
N MET A 367 15.22 14.76 7.11
CA MET A 367 14.16 15.31 7.95
C MET A 367 13.80 16.75 7.54
N ALA A 368 14.77 17.59 7.25
CA ALA A 368 14.55 18.95 6.74
C ALA A 368 13.88 18.93 5.36
N ALA A 369 14.31 18.02 4.49
CA ALA A 369 13.73 17.87 3.16
C ALA A 369 12.24 17.48 3.22
N VAL A 370 11.89 16.48 4.02
CA VAL A 370 10.48 16.05 4.15
C VAL A 370 9.63 17.12 4.85
N LYS A 371 10.14 17.76 5.91
CA LYS A 371 9.43 18.86 6.57
C LYS A 371 9.10 20.00 5.60
N TYR A 372 10.10 20.46 4.84
CA TYR A 372 9.91 21.56 3.87
C TYR A 372 8.94 21.15 2.75
N LEU A 373 9.07 19.92 2.25
CA LEU A 373 8.17 19.38 1.24
C LEU A 373 6.71 19.37 1.72
N GLU A 374 6.46 18.82 2.92
CA GLU A 374 5.11 18.74 3.50
C GLU A 374 4.52 20.12 3.83
N ASP A 375 5.32 21.07 4.27
CA ASP A 375 4.88 22.46 4.48
C ASP A 375 4.44 23.13 3.15
N LYS A 376 5.06 22.74 2.03
CA LYS A 376 4.66 23.23 0.70
C LYS A 376 3.46 22.47 0.14
N LEU A 377 3.36 21.15 0.36
CA LEU A 377 2.24 20.33 -0.07
C LEU A 377 0.91 20.76 0.54
N GLY A 378 0.90 21.26 1.76
CA GLY A 378 -0.29 21.86 2.40
C GLY A 378 -0.91 23.04 1.64
N LYS A 379 -0.21 23.60 0.63
CA LYS A 379 -0.64 24.70 -0.24
C LYS A 379 -0.77 24.28 -1.71
N ALA A 380 -0.33 23.07 -2.07
CA ALA A 380 -0.29 22.56 -3.43
C ALA A 380 -1.37 21.49 -3.65
N ILE A 381 -1.92 21.40 -4.88
CA ILE A 381 -2.96 20.43 -5.22
C ILE A 381 -2.27 19.11 -5.63
N TYR A 382 -1.92 18.28 -4.64
CA TYR A 382 -1.52 16.88 -4.85
C TYR A 382 -2.52 15.97 -4.14
N ARG A 383 -3.10 15.04 -4.87
CA ARG A 383 -4.03 14.06 -4.33
C ARG A 383 -3.36 12.72 -4.06
N TYR A 384 -2.38 12.37 -4.88
CA TYR A 384 -1.72 11.07 -4.83
C TYR A 384 -0.25 11.25 -4.41
N ILE A 385 0.03 10.93 -3.16
CA ILE A 385 1.36 11.11 -2.56
C ILE A 385 1.81 9.78 -1.99
N HIS A 386 2.86 9.23 -2.60
CA HIS A 386 3.46 7.96 -2.23
C HIS A 386 4.76 8.18 -1.46
N TYR A 387 4.93 7.45 -0.36
CA TYR A 387 6.19 7.39 0.37
C TYR A 387 6.73 5.96 0.38
N GLY A 388 8.01 5.82 0.06
CA GLY A 388 8.72 4.55 0.17
C GLY A 388 8.92 4.13 1.62
N ASN A 389 9.11 2.84 1.82
CA ASN A 389 9.40 2.25 3.13
C ASN A 389 10.69 2.81 3.75
N SER A 390 10.98 2.47 5.01
CA SER A 390 12.13 2.90 5.80
C SER A 390 12.03 4.34 6.32
N SER A 391 13.01 5.20 6.10
CA SER A 391 13.05 6.59 6.60
C SER A 391 11.94 7.46 6.00
N PRO A 392 11.67 7.43 4.69
CA PRO A 392 10.68 8.32 4.08
C PRO A 392 9.30 8.26 4.75
N ILE A 393 8.69 7.08 4.88
CA ILE A 393 7.36 6.96 5.51
C ILE A 393 7.36 7.33 7.00
N ARG A 394 8.46 7.13 7.72
CA ARG A 394 8.55 7.53 9.13
C ARG A 394 8.58 9.05 9.29
N LEU A 395 9.26 9.74 8.38
CA LEU A 395 9.28 11.20 8.33
C LEU A 395 7.92 11.75 7.87
N ALA A 396 7.27 11.08 6.90
CA ALA A 396 5.90 11.43 6.51
C ALA A 396 4.92 11.35 7.69
N ASN A 397 5.00 10.33 8.53
CA ASN A 397 4.14 10.22 9.72
C ASN A 397 4.31 11.36 10.73
N MET A 398 5.46 12.05 10.73
CA MET A 398 5.68 13.23 11.57
C MET A 398 5.05 14.49 10.97
N TYR A 399 5.13 14.66 9.64
CA TYR A 399 4.86 15.94 8.99
C TYR A 399 3.66 15.97 8.05
N ALA A 400 3.28 14.83 7.44
CA ALA A 400 2.16 14.77 6.49
C ALA A 400 0.82 15.09 7.17
N LYS A 401 0.04 15.95 6.51
CA LYS A 401 -1.31 16.37 6.95
C LYS A 401 -2.40 15.85 6.00
N HIS A 402 -2.09 14.84 5.23
CA HIS A 402 -2.94 14.22 4.22
C HIS A 402 -2.73 12.70 4.25
N TYR A 403 -3.54 11.98 3.48
CA TYR A 403 -3.34 10.55 3.28
C TYR A 403 -2.07 10.30 2.47
N VAL A 404 -1.35 9.24 2.83
CA VAL A 404 -0.10 8.83 2.20
C VAL A 404 -0.22 7.38 1.74
N PHE A 405 0.04 7.13 0.45
CA PHE A 405 0.19 5.78 -0.09
C PHE A 405 1.56 5.21 0.25
N CYS A 406 1.60 3.96 0.65
CA CYS A 406 2.85 3.26 0.93
C CYS A 406 2.67 1.74 0.82
N ASN A 407 3.65 1.03 0.26
CA ASN A 407 3.64 -0.43 0.19
C ASN A 407 3.99 -1.02 1.57
N ARG A 408 2.98 -1.12 2.44
CA ARG A 408 3.14 -1.56 3.84
C ARG A 408 2.60 -2.95 4.11
N GLY A 409 2.11 -3.68 3.12
CA GLY A 409 1.70 -5.07 3.26
C GLY A 409 2.87 -5.94 3.72
N VAL A 410 3.93 -6.00 2.93
CA VAL A 410 5.17 -6.74 3.25
C VAL A 410 6.27 -5.84 3.81
N ASN A 411 6.23 -4.56 3.53
CA ASN A 411 7.23 -3.55 3.90
C ASN A 411 8.57 -3.67 3.13
N GLY A 412 8.57 -4.19 1.92
CA GLY A 412 9.74 -4.24 1.04
C GLY A 412 10.22 -2.84 0.63
N ILE A 413 11.46 -2.74 0.15
CA ILE A 413 11.99 -1.52 -0.47
C ILE A 413 11.77 -1.52 -1.98
N ASP A 414 11.33 -2.62 -2.54
CA ASP A 414 10.96 -2.82 -3.94
C ASP A 414 9.58 -2.24 -4.26
N GLY A 415 9.35 -1.93 -5.52
CA GLY A 415 8.05 -1.59 -6.09
C GLY A 415 7.45 -0.23 -5.73
N SER A 416 8.04 0.55 -4.81
CA SER A 416 7.46 1.84 -4.40
C SER A 416 7.35 2.84 -5.55
N LEU A 417 8.37 2.91 -6.40
CA LEU A 417 8.37 3.77 -7.59
C LEU A 417 7.41 3.25 -8.66
N SER A 418 7.42 1.93 -8.88
CA SER A 418 6.52 1.26 -9.83
C SER A 418 5.05 1.44 -9.44
N THR A 419 4.72 1.38 -8.15
CA THR A 419 3.36 1.64 -7.65
C THR A 419 2.93 3.08 -7.93
N ALA A 420 3.78 4.07 -7.63
CA ALA A 420 3.49 5.47 -7.92
C ALA A 420 3.40 5.74 -9.44
N ALA A 421 4.24 5.08 -10.24
CA ALA A 421 4.19 5.18 -11.69
C ALA A 421 2.88 4.60 -12.25
N GLY A 422 2.44 3.44 -11.76
CA GLY A 422 1.14 2.86 -12.14
C GLY A 422 -0.03 3.77 -11.75
N CYS A 423 0.00 4.37 -10.56
CA CYS A 423 -0.95 5.40 -10.15
C CYS A 423 -0.98 6.56 -11.16
N SER A 424 0.19 7.08 -11.57
CA SER A 424 0.28 8.25 -12.46
C SER A 424 -0.30 8.03 -13.86
N ILE A 425 -0.34 6.80 -14.34
CA ILE A 425 -0.89 6.47 -15.66
C ILE A 425 -2.42 6.64 -15.69
N VAL A 426 -3.12 6.27 -14.62
CA VAL A 426 -4.59 6.27 -14.58
C VAL A 426 -5.20 7.52 -13.94
N THR A 427 -4.38 8.46 -13.49
CA THR A 427 -4.85 9.70 -12.84
C THR A 427 -4.94 10.90 -13.79
N GLY A 428 -4.73 10.70 -15.08
CA GLY A 428 -4.79 11.75 -16.09
C GLY A 428 -3.77 12.87 -15.83
N ASP A 429 -4.23 14.10 -15.71
CA ASP A 429 -3.38 15.28 -15.46
C ASP A 429 -3.10 15.54 -13.98
N GLU A 430 -3.68 14.75 -13.07
CA GLU A 430 -3.45 14.90 -11.64
C GLU A 430 -2.02 14.50 -11.27
N LYS A 431 -1.36 15.35 -10.49
CA LYS A 431 0.03 15.14 -10.11
C LYS A 431 0.15 14.02 -9.08
N VAL A 432 1.09 13.13 -9.33
CA VAL A 432 1.51 12.05 -8.42
C VAL A 432 2.90 12.36 -7.92
N LEU A 433 3.09 12.34 -6.60
CA LEU A 433 4.39 12.51 -5.96
C LEU A 433 4.85 11.19 -5.35
N CYS A 434 6.10 10.82 -5.62
CA CYS A 434 6.76 9.66 -4.99
C CYS A 434 8.01 10.12 -4.25
N VAL A 435 8.06 9.92 -2.93
CA VAL A 435 9.22 10.22 -2.07
C VAL A 435 9.81 8.92 -1.57
N LEU A 436 11.05 8.61 -1.92
CA LEU A 436 11.67 7.34 -1.56
C LEU A 436 13.17 7.49 -1.26
N GLY A 437 13.75 6.49 -0.60
CA GLY A 437 15.19 6.42 -0.37
C GLY A 437 15.93 5.94 -1.61
N ASP A 438 17.24 6.15 -1.60
CA ASP A 438 18.17 5.77 -2.66
C ASP A 438 18.14 4.28 -2.99
N LEU A 439 18.27 3.40 -2.00
CA LEU A 439 18.23 1.95 -2.22
C LEU A 439 16.89 1.50 -2.84
N SER A 440 15.77 2.07 -2.40
CA SER A 440 14.46 1.77 -2.96
C SER A 440 14.37 2.24 -4.42
N PHE A 441 14.91 3.41 -4.73
CA PHE A 441 14.96 3.94 -6.09
C PHE A 441 15.79 3.05 -7.03
N PHE A 442 17.02 2.72 -6.63
CA PHE A 442 17.90 1.91 -7.48
C PHE A 442 17.42 0.48 -7.64
N TYR A 443 16.78 -0.06 -6.61
CA TYR A 443 16.16 -1.40 -6.69
C TYR A 443 14.97 -1.45 -7.65
N ASP A 444 14.22 -0.34 -7.81
CA ASP A 444 12.99 -0.24 -8.60
C ASP A 444 13.13 0.69 -9.83
N GLN A 445 14.36 0.97 -10.28
CA GLN A 445 14.63 1.91 -11.38
C GLN A 445 13.95 1.54 -12.71
N ASN A 446 13.66 0.24 -12.93
CA ASN A 446 12.98 -0.24 -14.15
C ASN A 446 11.54 0.28 -14.26
N ALA A 447 10.96 0.81 -13.18
CA ALA A 447 9.72 1.58 -13.25
C ALA A 447 9.77 2.72 -14.28
N LEU A 448 10.94 3.30 -14.50
CA LEU A 448 11.15 4.42 -15.43
C LEU A 448 11.38 3.98 -16.87
N TRP A 449 11.62 2.70 -17.11
CA TRP A 449 11.71 2.12 -18.44
C TRP A 449 10.30 1.85 -19.00
N ASN A 450 9.57 2.94 -19.24
CA ASN A 450 8.19 2.90 -19.68
C ASN A 450 7.87 4.13 -20.53
N GLN A 451 7.20 3.93 -21.67
CA GLN A 451 6.85 5.00 -22.62
C GLN A 451 5.51 5.70 -22.28
N ASN A 452 4.74 5.19 -21.31
CA ASN A 452 3.45 5.76 -20.92
C ASN A 452 3.56 6.84 -19.84
N LEU A 453 4.76 7.07 -19.28
CA LEU A 453 4.98 8.08 -18.26
C LEU A 453 5.01 9.50 -18.84
N ASN A 454 4.36 10.42 -18.16
CA ASN A 454 4.28 11.83 -18.57
C ASN A 454 4.69 12.78 -17.43
N GLY A 455 4.42 14.06 -17.60
CA GLY A 455 4.85 15.13 -16.67
C GLY A 455 4.07 15.20 -15.37
N ASN A 456 3.10 14.34 -15.13
CA ASN A 456 2.35 14.29 -13.86
C ASN A 456 3.09 13.51 -12.75
N LEU A 457 4.08 12.66 -13.10
CA LEU A 457 4.89 11.91 -12.15
C LEU A 457 6.08 12.75 -11.65
N HIS A 458 6.08 13.05 -10.36
CA HIS A 458 7.12 13.76 -9.65
C HIS A 458 7.81 12.84 -8.63
N ILE A 459 9.14 12.83 -8.62
CA ILE A 459 9.94 11.90 -7.81
C ILE A 459 10.91 12.69 -6.95
N VAL A 460 10.98 12.37 -5.66
CA VAL A 460 12.01 12.88 -4.73
C VAL A 460 12.80 11.68 -4.21
N VAL A 461 14.09 11.66 -4.51
CA VAL A 461 15.02 10.65 -3.99
C VAL A 461 15.84 11.24 -2.85
N LEU A 462 15.68 10.68 -1.65
CA LEU A 462 16.46 11.00 -0.47
C LEU A 462 17.70 10.10 -0.48
N ASN A 463 18.82 10.63 -1.00
CA ASN A 463 20.05 9.86 -1.19
C ASN A 463 21.10 10.22 -0.13
N ASN A 464 21.31 9.31 0.83
CA ASN A 464 22.40 9.41 1.79
C ASN A 464 23.45 8.30 1.63
N GLY A 465 23.41 7.56 0.52
CA GLY A 465 24.39 6.56 0.13
C GLY A 465 24.31 5.24 0.88
N LYS A 466 23.26 5.00 1.70
CA LYS A 466 23.05 3.71 2.40
C LYS A 466 21.68 3.61 3.09
N GLY A 467 21.34 2.42 3.55
CA GLY A 467 20.20 2.22 4.45
C GLY A 467 20.46 2.76 5.85
N ALA A 468 20.47 4.09 6.03
CA ALA A 468 20.85 4.74 7.30
C ALA A 468 19.95 4.39 8.49
N ILE A 469 18.74 3.84 8.26
CA ILE A 469 17.85 3.36 9.33
C ILE A 469 18.53 2.29 10.21
N PHE A 470 19.47 1.52 9.66
CA PHE A 470 20.23 0.51 10.41
C PHE A 470 21.15 1.12 11.47
N ASN A 471 21.55 2.38 11.33
CA ASN A 471 22.33 3.09 12.33
C ASN A 471 21.57 3.29 13.65
N LEU A 472 20.23 3.29 13.60
CA LEU A 472 19.38 3.45 14.79
C LEU A 472 19.18 2.14 15.58
N LEU A 473 19.71 1.01 15.09
CA LEU A 473 19.57 -0.30 15.73
C LEU A 473 20.73 -0.54 16.72
N LYS A 474 20.39 -0.61 18.02
CA LYS A 474 21.37 -0.87 19.07
C LYS A 474 22.08 -2.21 18.86
N GLY A 475 23.40 -2.21 18.98
CA GLY A 475 24.25 -3.37 18.86
C GLY A 475 24.79 -3.60 17.44
N LEU A 476 24.13 -3.06 16.41
CA LEU A 476 24.58 -3.21 15.04
C LEU A 476 25.84 -2.38 14.74
N GLU A 477 26.10 -1.33 15.52
CA GLU A 477 27.33 -0.52 15.47
C GLU A 477 28.59 -1.35 15.75
N LYS A 478 28.46 -2.49 16.44
CA LYS A 478 29.58 -3.41 16.74
C LYS A 478 29.96 -4.32 15.56
N SER A 479 29.11 -4.39 14.53
CA SER A 479 29.36 -5.27 13.39
C SER A 479 30.29 -4.59 12.37
N PRO A 480 31.44 -5.19 12.04
CA PRO A 480 32.35 -4.63 11.06
C PRO A 480 31.80 -4.64 9.62
N VAL A 481 30.74 -5.44 9.38
CA VAL A 481 30.11 -5.57 8.06
C VAL A 481 28.86 -4.72 7.92
N ARG A 482 28.54 -3.90 8.94
CA ARG A 482 27.31 -3.07 8.95
C ARG A 482 27.14 -2.25 7.69
N ASP A 483 28.17 -1.46 7.34
CA ASP A 483 28.02 -0.47 6.27
C ASP A 483 28.05 -1.13 4.88
N SER A 484 28.97 -2.08 4.65
CA SER A 484 29.16 -2.70 3.33
C SER A 484 28.13 -3.78 2.99
N PHE A 485 27.67 -4.58 3.98
CA PHE A 485 26.76 -5.71 3.70
C PHE A 485 25.33 -5.50 4.20
N ILE A 486 25.16 -4.85 5.37
CA ILE A 486 23.83 -4.71 5.98
C ILE A 486 23.15 -3.42 5.52
N SER A 487 23.88 -2.30 5.52
CA SER A 487 23.33 -1.00 5.10
C SER A 487 23.41 -0.74 3.61
N GLY A 488 24.10 -1.59 2.85
CA GLY A 488 24.23 -1.49 1.39
C GLY A 488 24.82 -0.15 0.93
N ALA A 489 25.95 0.28 1.55
CA ALA A 489 26.58 1.55 1.23
C ALA A 489 27.01 1.64 -0.25
N HIS A 490 26.74 2.79 -0.90
CA HIS A 490 27.01 3.03 -2.31
C HIS A 490 27.30 4.50 -2.61
N GLN A 491 27.76 4.78 -3.85
CA GLN A 491 27.97 6.14 -4.38
C GLN A 491 27.18 6.38 -5.68
N THR A 492 26.09 5.64 -5.87
CA THR A 492 25.27 5.70 -7.08
C THR A 492 24.39 6.94 -7.07
N THR A 493 24.17 7.52 -8.27
CA THR A 493 23.29 8.68 -8.47
C THR A 493 22.22 8.39 -9.52
N ALA A 494 21.05 9.02 -9.39
CA ALA A 494 19.95 8.86 -10.31
C ALA A 494 20.15 9.55 -11.67
N GLN A 495 21.19 10.40 -11.80
CA GLN A 495 21.38 11.25 -12.99
C GLN A 495 21.48 10.47 -14.30
N GLY A 496 22.25 9.37 -14.31
CA GLY A 496 22.42 8.53 -15.51
C GLY A 496 21.11 7.87 -15.94
N ILE A 497 20.36 7.35 -14.97
CA ILE A 497 19.04 6.72 -15.16
C ILE A 497 18.04 7.74 -15.72
N CYS A 498 18.02 8.95 -15.17
CA CYS A 498 17.16 10.03 -15.65
C CYS A 498 17.45 10.41 -17.11
N LYS A 499 18.74 10.53 -17.46
CA LYS A 499 19.16 10.83 -18.83
C LYS A 499 18.71 9.73 -19.80
N GLN A 500 18.91 8.47 -19.45
CA GLN A 500 18.55 7.32 -20.28
C GLN A 500 17.05 7.23 -20.53
N ASN A 501 16.22 7.54 -19.54
CA ASN A 501 14.76 7.39 -19.59
C ASN A 501 14.02 8.72 -19.85
N ASN A 502 14.73 9.75 -20.33
CA ASN A 502 14.14 11.07 -20.64
C ASN A 502 13.39 11.73 -19.44
N ILE A 503 13.92 11.56 -18.22
CA ILE A 503 13.41 12.17 -17.00
C ILE A 503 14.12 13.50 -16.75
N ARG A 504 13.39 14.55 -16.37
CA ARG A 504 14.00 15.81 -15.98
C ARG A 504 14.65 15.67 -14.62
N TYR A 505 15.97 15.81 -14.55
CA TYR A 505 16.76 15.67 -13.34
C TYR A 505 17.05 17.01 -12.66
N LEU A 506 16.85 17.06 -11.35
CA LEU A 506 17.24 18.14 -10.44
C LEU A 506 18.13 17.56 -9.33
N LYS A 507 19.10 18.32 -8.85
CA LYS A 507 20.04 17.92 -7.79
C LYS A 507 20.05 18.96 -6.67
N ALA A 508 20.18 18.49 -5.43
CA ALA A 508 20.38 19.34 -4.26
C ALA A 508 21.42 18.71 -3.31
N THR A 509 22.34 19.53 -2.78
CA THR A 509 23.43 19.13 -1.87
C THR A 509 23.51 20.01 -0.62
N ASN A 510 22.63 20.99 -0.50
CA ASN A 510 22.52 21.90 0.64
C ASN A 510 21.08 22.40 0.79
N MET A 511 20.82 23.13 1.88
CA MET A 511 19.49 23.63 2.23
C MET A 511 18.86 24.51 1.15
N GLU A 512 19.63 25.43 0.58
CA GLU A 512 19.13 26.38 -0.43
C GLU A 512 18.76 25.66 -1.73
N GLU A 513 19.64 24.77 -2.21
CA GLU A 513 19.39 23.96 -3.40
C GLU A 513 18.18 23.03 -3.21
N MET A 514 18.02 22.44 -2.02
CA MET A 514 16.89 21.58 -1.66
C MET A 514 15.58 22.37 -1.73
N GLN A 515 15.51 23.54 -1.11
CA GLN A 515 14.31 24.38 -1.14
C GLN A 515 13.96 24.82 -2.57
N LYS A 516 14.93 25.30 -3.35
CA LYS A 516 14.75 25.67 -4.75
C LYS A 516 14.32 24.47 -5.62
N GLY A 517 14.91 23.31 -5.37
CA GLY A 517 14.60 22.05 -6.05
C GLY A 517 13.16 21.62 -5.81
N ILE A 518 12.71 21.61 -4.55
CA ILE A 518 11.33 21.28 -4.16
C ILE A 518 10.36 22.29 -4.77
N ASP A 519 10.62 23.60 -4.64
CA ASP A 519 9.76 24.64 -5.24
C ASP A 519 9.68 24.49 -6.78
N SER A 520 10.80 24.14 -7.43
CA SER A 520 10.81 23.87 -8.87
C SER A 520 10.02 22.62 -9.24
N LEU A 521 10.15 21.53 -8.47
CA LEU A 521 9.42 20.28 -8.68
C LEU A 521 7.90 20.49 -8.58
N LEU A 522 7.45 21.20 -7.53
CA LEU A 522 6.02 21.37 -7.25
C LEU A 522 5.32 22.34 -8.21
N ASN A 523 6.00 23.41 -8.64
CA ASN A 523 5.40 24.53 -9.33
C ASN A 523 5.59 24.54 -10.85
N LYS A 524 6.66 23.93 -11.38
CA LYS A 524 6.93 23.97 -12.83
C LYS A 524 6.18 22.86 -13.57
N LYS A 525 5.51 23.25 -14.64
CA LYS A 525 4.93 22.27 -15.57
C LYS A 525 6.03 21.54 -16.34
N SER A 526 5.82 20.28 -16.59
CA SER A 526 6.69 19.42 -17.38
C SER A 526 5.85 18.51 -18.27
N THR A 527 6.35 18.16 -19.45
CA THR A 527 5.75 17.16 -20.34
C THR A 527 6.31 15.76 -20.10
N ARG A 528 7.31 15.64 -19.22
CA ARG A 528 7.99 14.40 -18.87
C ARG A 528 8.17 14.33 -17.34
N PRO A 529 8.33 13.15 -16.76
CA PRO A 529 8.56 13.01 -15.32
C PRO A 529 9.72 13.87 -14.82
N VAL A 530 9.63 14.29 -13.56
CA VAL A 530 10.66 15.13 -12.92
C VAL A 530 11.17 14.41 -11.68
N LEU A 531 12.50 14.32 -11.55
CA LEU A 531 13.15 13.75 -10.38
C LEU A 531 14.08 14.78 -9.72
N LEU A 532 13.89 14.97 -8.42
CA LEU A 532 14.81 15.72 -7.55
C LEU A 532 15.56 14.72 -6.67
N GLU A 533 16.87 14.66 -6.81
CA GLU A 533 17.77 13.90 -5.94
C GLU A 533 18.40 14.82 -4.89
N ILE A 534 18.14 14.51 -3.62
CA ILE A 534 18.60 15.29 -2.45
C ILE A 534 19.67 14.45 -1.75
N PHE A 535 20.93 14.92 -1.79
CA PHE A 535 22.06 14.27 -1.17
C PHE A 535 22.22 14.75 0.27
N THR A 536 22.20 13.84 1.25
CA THR A 536 22.40 14.14 2.65
C THR A 536 23.53 13.27 3.24
N ASP A 537 24.01 13.65 4.42
CA ASP A 537 24.99 12.84 5.15
C ASP A 537 24.27 11.89 6.12
N PRO A 538 24.51 10.56 6.06
CA PRO A 538 23.83 9.59 6.90
C PRO A 538 24.14 9.72 8.40
N VAL A 539 25.28 10.33 8.78
CA VAL A 539 25.64 10.57 10.19
C VAL A 539 24.85 11.77 10.72
N GLU A 540 24.72 12.81 9.89
CA GLU A 540 23.93 13.99 10.24
C GLU A 540 22.44 13.66 10.28
N ASP A 541 21.92 12.86 9.35
CA ASP A 541 20.53 12.36 9.38
C ASP A 541 20.22 11.65 10.70
N GLU A 542 21.12 10.77 11.15
CA GLU A 542 21.01 10.06 12.43
C GLU A 542 21.08 11.03 13.63
N ARG A 543 22.03 11.96 13.65
CA ARG A 543 22.21 12.95 14.71
C ARG A 543 20.97 13.79 14.91
N ILE A 544 20.37 14.28 13.81
CA ILE A 544 19.20 15.14 13.83
C ILE A 544 17.97 14.40 14.37
N ILE A 545 17.72 13.18 13.93
CA ILE A 545 16.61 12.37 14.44
C ILE A 545 16.78 12.08 15.94
N LYS A 546 18.01 11.77 16.40
CA LYS A 546 18.29 11.55 17.83
C LYS A 546 18.05 12.81 18.65
N SER A 547 18.50 13.97 18.16
CA SER A 547 18.32 15.25 18.84
C SER A 547 16.83 15.61 18.96
N TYR A 548 16.05 15.38 17.91
CA TYR A 548 14.59 15.55 17.93
C TYR A 548 13.93 14.77 19.07
N TYR A 549 14.20 13.47 19.20
CA TYR A 549 13.62 12.66 20.25
C TYR A 549 14.13 13.01 21.67
N GLN A 550 15.38 13.54 21.80
CA GLN A 550 15.90 14.03 23.07
C GLN A 550 15.21 15.32 23.53
N ILE A 551 14.95 16.24 22.61
CA ILE A 551 14.22 17.48 22.90
C ILE A 551 12.80 17.17 23.38
N LEU A 552 12.11 16.23 22.75
CA LEU A 552 10.78 15.80 23.17
C LEU A 552 10.75 15.27 24.62
N LYS A 553 11.81 14.54 25.05
CA LYS A 553 11.91 14.03 26.43
C LYS A 553 12.20 15.13 27.45
N ASN A 554 13.07 16.06 27.12
CA ASN A 554 13.52 17.11 28.07
C ASN A 554 12.42 18.15 28.33
N GLU A 555 11.55 18.37 27.38
CA GLU A 555 10.43 19.29 27.50
C GLU A 555 9.18 18.53 27.96
N LYS A 556 8.92 18.43 29.24
CA LYS A 556 7.78 17.67 29.84
C LYS A 556 6.45 17.93 29.10
N LEU A 557 5.97 16.95 28.31
CA LEU A 557 4.65 17.00 27.64
C LEU A 557 3.47 17.16 28.62
N ALA A 558 3.68 16.86 29.90
CA ALA A 558 2.62 16.83 30.90
C ALA A 558 2.34 18.17 31.63
N ASN A 559 3.20 19.19 31.50
CA ASN A 559 3.17 20.35 32.41
C ASN A 559 3.34 21.72 31.73
N ASP A 560 3.17 21.83 30.42
CA ASP A 560 3.27 23.17 29.81
C ASP A 560 1.93 23.93 29.94
N LYS A 561 1.90 24.93 30.84
CA LYS A 561 0.76 25.83 31.06
C LYS A 561 0.50 26.81 29.89
N ARG A 562 1.19 26.66 28.75
CA ARG A 562 1.16 27.60 27.61
C ARG A 562 0.28 27.17 26.42
N VAL A 563 -0.50 26.10 26.55
CA VAL A 563 -1.46 25.67 25.52
C VAL A 563 -2.88 25.64 26.06
#